data_a8f59e7fc3dc96bec0deb3a910716061
#
_entry.id   a8f59e7fc3dc96bec0deb3a910716061
#
_cell.length_a   1.000
_cell.length_b   1.000
_cell.length_c   1.000
_cell.angle_alpha   90.00
_cell.angle_beta   90.00
_cell.angle_gamma   90.00
#
_symmetry.space_group_name_H-M   'P 1'
#
loop_
_entity.id
_entity.type
_entity.pdbx_description
1 polymer ?
#
loop_
_entity_poly.entity_id
_entity_poly.type
_entity_poly.pdbx_seq_one_letter_code
_entity_poly.pdbx_strand_id
1 'polypeptide(L)'
;MTKPAPTRPRILVVANNKGGVGKTTTVINLAGALVLREKKVLVIDLDPQANASVALDVVISPDSLGTKLLLQDEKYSIQDCAYDKGPYLDIVPSHRTLVDIQHPLLLDPAGRSRLSEKLKIGGKAYDYVLLDCPPDVGLSVPLRKALSLLPMMLLSQSMSGTSVLMGLTICSTCSPK
;
A
#
# COMPACT_ATOMS: atom_id res chain seq x y z
N MET A 1 15.19 26.34 7.47
CA MET A 1 14.11 25.92 8.41
C MET A 1 13.48 24.65 7.88
N THR A 2 13.78 23.50 8.44
CA THR A 2 13.20 22.22 8.08
C THR A 2 11.76 22.19 8.61
N LYS A 3 10.80 22.01 7.70
CA LYS A 3 9.39 21.82 8.06
C LYS A 3 9.29 20.60 8.98
N PRO A 4 8.61 20.70 10.14
CA PRO A 4 8.47 19.54 11.03
C PRO A 4 7.86 18.38 10.24
N ALA A 5 8.40 17.17 10.46
CA ALA A 5 7.88 15.95 9.83
C ALA A 5 6.37 15.84 10.11
N PRO A 6 5.55 15.43 9.15
CA PRO A 6 4.13 15.26 9.36
C PRO A 6 3.91 14.25 10.48
N THR A 7 3.07 14.57 11.44
CA THR A 7 2.77 13.71 12.60
C THR A 7 2.09 12.39 12.20
N ARG A 8 1.66 12.27 10.96
CA ARG A 8 1.05 11.07 10.35
C ARG A 8 1.46 10.97 8.88
N PRO A 9 1.74 9.76 8.36
CA PRO A 9 2.05 9.58 6.94
C PRO A 9 0.84 9.94 6.07
N ARG A 10 1.11 10.37 4.85
CA ARG A 10 0.09 10.45 3.80
C ARG A 10 -0.02 9.07 3.15
N ILE A 11 -1.18 8.43 3.30
CA ILE A 11 -1.45 7.12 2.73
C ILE A 11 -2.15 7.30 1.40
N LEU A 12 -1.56 6.77 0.33
CA LEU A 12 -2.07 6.82 -1.03
C LEU A 12 -2.34 5.38 -1.49
N VAL A 13 -3.56 5.14 -1.92
CA VAL A 13 -3.99 3.83 -2.44
C VAL A 13 -4.19 3.95 -3.94
N VAL A 14 -3.50 3.12 -4.70
CA VAL A 14 -3.67 3.02 -6.15
C VAL A 14 -4.47 1.76 -6.44
N ALA A 15 -5.73 1.94 -6.80
CA ALA A 15 -6.66 0.83 -7.03
C ALA A 15 -7.49 1.06 -8.29
N ASN A 16 -7.72 -0.01 -9.04
CA ASN A 16 -8.64 -0.04 -10.17
C ASN A 16 -9.06 -1.49 -10.42
N ASN A 17 -10.34 -1.71 -10.73
CA ASN A 17 -10.87 -3.05 -11.00
C ASN A 17 -10.37 -3.64 -12.33
N LYS A 18 -9.84 -2.81 -13.23
CA LYS A 18 -9.31 -3.26 -14.52
C LYS A 18 -7.82 -3.59 -14.40
N GLY A 19 -7.42 -4.76 -14.93
CA GLY A 19 -6.02 -5.12 -15.09
C GLY A 19 -5.31 -4.28 -16.15
N GLY A 20 -3.97 -4.15 -16.05
CA GLY A 20 -3.16 -3.51 -17.08
C GLY A 20 -3.31 -1.99 -17.24
N VAL A 21 -3.97 -1.30 -16.32
CA VAL A 21 -4.20 0.17 -16.39
C VAL A 21 -3.07 1.01 -15.77
N GLY A 22 -1.94 0.40 -15.43
CA GLY A 22 -0.76 1.11 -14.93
C GLY A 22 -0.77 1.41 -13.43
N LYS A 23 -1.51 0.66 -12.59
CA LYS A 23 -1.51 0.83 -11.13
C LYS A 23 -0.10 0.78 -10.55
N THR A 24 0.58 -0.34 -10.72
CA THR A 24 1.96 -0.56 -10.26
C THR A 24 2.91 0.50 -10.84
N THR A 25 2.80 0.79 -12.14
CA THR A 25 3.60 1.84 -12.80
C THR A 25 3.41 3.19 -12.10
N THR A 26 2.18 3.53 -11.74
CA THR A 26 1.87 4.78 -11.01
C THR A 26 2.51 4.78 -9.63
N VAL A 27 2.40 3.68 -8.86
CA VAL A 27 3.02 3.55 -7.53
C VAL A 27 4.53 3.76 -7.62
N ILE A 28 5.21 3.04 -8.52
CA ILE A 28 6.67 3.08 -8.65
C ILE A 28 7.16 4.47 -9.08
N ASN A 29 6.52 5.08 -10.09
CA ASN A 29 6.92 6.42 -10.55
C ASN A 29 6.66 7.48 -9.48
N LEU A 30 5.54 7.37 -8.74
CA LEU A 30 5.25 8.28 -7.64
C LEU A 30 6.24 8.11 -6.48
N ALA A 31 6.60 6.87 -6.13
CA ALA A 31 7.65 6.60 -5.14
C ALA A 31 8.96 7.26 -5.56
N GLY A 32 9.43 7.04 -6.79
CA GLY A 32 10.64 7.67 -7.32
C GLY A 32 10.59 9.20 -7.27
N ALA A 33 9.48 9.81 -7.68
CA ALA A 33 9.30 11.27 -7.65
C ALA A 33 9.33 11.85 -6.23
N LEU A 34 8.84 11.10 -5.23
CA LEU A 34 8.88 11.49 -3.82
C LEU A 34 10.29 11.32 -3.23
N VAL A 35 10.98 10.23 -3.56
CA VAL A 35 12.37 9.97 -3.17
C VAL A 35 13.30 11.06 -3.69
N LEU A 36 13.13 11.50 -4.94
CA LEU A 36 13.88 12.63 -5.51
C LEU A 36 13.65 13.96 -4.75
N ARG A 37 12.61 14.03 -3.94
CA ARG A 37 12.31 15.16 -3.04
C ARG A 37 12.68 14.86 -1.58
N GLU A 38 13.53 13.85 -1.36
CA GLU A 38 13.99 13.45 -0.03
C GLU A 38 12.84 13.13 0.94
N LYS A 39 11.75 12.57 0.42
CA LYS A 39 10.62 12.09 1.23
C LYS A 39 10.83 10.63 1.56
N LYS A 40 10.65 10.27 2.83
CA LYS A 40 10.65 8.87 3.26
C LYS A 40 9.38 8.19 2.79
N VAL A 41 9.53 7.20 1.93
CA VAL A 41 8.44 6.49 1.25
C VAL A 41 8.48 5.02 1.64
N LEU A 42 7.31 4.49 2.02
CA LEU A 42 7.06 3.07 2.13
C LEU A 42 6.13 2.65 0.98
N VAL A 43 6.55 1.66 0.21
CA VAL A 43 5.66 0.94 -0.72
C VAL A 43 5.19 -0.34 -0.03
N ILE A 44 3.89 -0.62 -0.07
CA ILE A 44 3.34 -1.92 0.35
C ILE A 44 2.68 -2.55 -0.87
N ASP A 45 3.26 -3.65 -1.32
CA ASP A 45 2.72 -4.43 -2.43
C ASP A 45 1.65 -5.40 -1.91
N LEU A 46 0.41 -5.18 -2.32
CA LEU A 46 -0.77 -5.96 -1.92
C LEU A 46 -1.27 -6.86 -3.05
N ASP A 47 -0.56 -6.86 -4.21
CA ASP A 47 -0.90 -7.72 -5.35
C ASP A 47 -0.14 -9.05 -5.23
N PRO A 48 -0.83 -10.21 -5.24
CA PRO A 48 -0.17 -11.53 -5.29
C PRO A 48 0.75 -11.71 -6.51
N GLN A 49 0.57 -10.92 -7.57
CA GLN A 49 1.48 -10.93 -8.72
C GLN A 49 2.85 -10.31 -8.41
N ALA A 50 3.00 -9.59 -7.29
CA ALA A 50 4.24 -9.00 -6.79
C ALA A 50 4.95 -8.08 -7.82
N ASN A 51 4.19 -7.39 -8.66
CA ASN A 51 4.76 -6.56 -9.72
C ASN A 51 5.51 -5.33 -9.16
N ALA A 52 5.05 -4.73 -8.07
CA ALA A 52 5.76 -3.62 -7.42
C ALA A 52 7.04 -4.13 -6.74
N SER A 53 7.00 -5.31 -6.14
CA SER A 53 8.16 -5.97 -5.53
C SER A 53 9.24 -6.24 -6.58
N VAL A 54 8.88 -6.84 -7.71
CA VAL A 54 9.81 -7.11 -8.82
C VAL A 54 10.37 -5.81 -9.40
N ALA A 55 9.53 -4.77 -9.58
CA ALA A 55 9.97 -3.48 -10.11
C ALA A 55 10.98 -2.76 -9.21
N LEU A 56 10.95 -3.04 -7.90
CA LEU A 56 11.93 -2.55 -6.92
C LEU A 56 13.04 -3.57 -6.62
N ASP A 57 13.19 -4.59 -7.46
CA ASP A 57 14.22 -5.61 -7.33
C ASP A 57 14.21 -6.32 -5.97
N VAL A 58 13.00 -6.72 -5.53
CA VAL A 58 12.78 -7.54 -4.32
C VAL A 58 11.95 -8.75 -4.68
N VAL A 59 12.57 -9.93 -4.60
CA VAL A 59 11.90 -11.22 -4.78
C VAL A 59 12.05 -12.02 -3.50
N ILE A 60 10.94 -12.45 -2.93
CA ILE A 60 10.91 -13.18 -1.66
C ILE A 60 10.42 -14.62 -1.85
N SER A 61 10.78 -15.50 -0.91
CA SER A 61 10.24 -16.86 -0.81
C SER A 61 8.87 -16.86 -0.11
N PRO A 62 8.09 -17.96 -0.23
CA PRO A 62 6.76 -18.09 0.38
C PRO A 62 6.68 -17.78 1.89
N ASP A 63 7.75 -18.13 2.61
CA ASP A 63 7.83 -18.02 4.08
C ASP A 63 8.65 -16.80 4.54
N SER A 64 9.09 -15.97 3.59
CA SER A 64 9.83 -14.74 3.93
C SER A 64 8.92 -13.68 4.51
N LEU A 65 9.52 -12.77 5.29
CA LEU A 65 8.82 -11.58 5.77
C LEU A 65 8.36 -10.73 4.59
N GLY A 66 7.11 -10.31 4.64
CA GLY A 66 6.46 -9.55 3.57
C GLY A 66 4.98 -9.33 3.88
N THR A 67 4.23 -8.91 2.89
CA THR A 67 2.81 -8.54 3.04
C THR A 67 1.95 -9.68 3.60
N LYS A 68 2.20 -10.94 3.21
CA LYS A 68 1.46 -12.10 3.74
C LYS A 68 1.59 -12.18 5.25
N LEU A 69 2.81 -12.22 5.79
CA LEU A 69 3.05 -12.35 7.23
C LEU A 69 2.65 -11.07 7.98
N LEU A 70 2.87 -9.90 7.41
CA LEU A 70 2.40 -8.63 7.97
C LEU A 70 0.89 -8.64 8.23
N LEU A 71 0.10 -9.22 7.32
CA LEU A 71 -1.36 -9.29 7.42
C LEU A 71 -1.86 -10.50 8.21
N GLN A 72 -1.14 -11.60 8.20
CA GLN A 72 -1.54 -12.85 8.84
C GLN A 72 -1.26 -12.87 10.34
N ASP A 73 -0.14 -12.30 10.78
CA ASP A 73 0.36 -12.44 12.14
C ASP A 73 0.53 -11.06 12.81
N GLU A 74 -0.04 -10.92 14.01
CA GLU A 74 0.02 -9.67 14.77
C GLU A 74 1.42 -9.34 15.29
N LYS A 75 2.27 -10.36 15.48
CA LYS A 75 3.63 -10.17 16.01
C LYS A 75 4.54 -9.37 15.06
N TYR A 76 4.34 -9.45 13.74
CA TYR A 76 5.20 -8.75 12.78
C TYR A 76 4.76 -7.30 12.59
N SER A 77 5.69 -6.38 12.72
CA SER A 77 5.51 -4.96 12.42
C SER A 77 5.81 -4.66 10.93
N ILE A 78 5.51 -3.42 10.52
CA ILE A 78 5.95 -2.92 9.20
C ILE A 78 7.47 -2.97 9.09
N GLN A 79 8.18 -2.59 10.15
CA GLN A 79 9.64 -2.56 10.18
C GLN A 79 10.26 -3.95 10.03
N ASP A 80 9.63 -4.99 10.57
CA ASP A 80 10.09 -6.37 10.41
C ASP A 80 9.94 -6.86 8.97
N CYS A 81 8.89 -6.40 8.28
CA CYS A 81 8.54 -6.84 6.92
C CYS A 81 9.07 -5.92 5.82
N ALA A 82 9.64 -4.76 6.15
CA ALA A 82 10.14 -3.80 5.19
C ALA A 82 11.58 -4.13 4.75
N TYR A 83 11.82 -3.99 3.46
CA TYR A 83 13.13 -4.14 2.82
C TYR A 83 13.64 -2.77 2.41
N ASP A 84 14.83 -2.42 2.86
CA ASP A 84 15.51 -1.17 2.52
C ASP A 84 15.92 -1.14 1.03
N LYS A 85 15.54 -0.08 0.34
CA LYS A 85 15.91 0.20 -1.06
C LYS A 85 16.69 1.52 -1.19
N GLY A 86 17.18 2.05 -0.07
CA GLY A 86 17.97 3.26 -0.02
C GLY A 86 17.44 4.26 1.01
N PRO A 87 18.11 5.41 1.17
CA PRO A 87 17.91 6.32 2.30
C PRO A 87 16.48 6.86 2.47
N TYR A 88 15.66 6.77 1.43
CA TYR A 88 14.31 7.33 1.40
C TYR A 88 13.23 6.35 0.93
N LEU A 89 13.56 5.07 0.71
CA LEU A 89 12.63 4.10 0.15
C LEU A 89 12.73 2.75 0.83
N ASP A 90 11.60 2.28 1.35
CA ASP A 90 11.41 0.91 1.81
C ASP A 90 10.23 0.27 1.07
N ILE A 91 10.25 -1.06 0.98
CA ILE A 91 9.13 -1.85 0.45
C ILE A 91 8.79 -3.01 1.38
N VAL A 92 7.49 -3.21 1.62
CA VAL A 92 6.96 -4.50 2.10
C VAL A 92 6.54 -5.31 0.88
N PRO A 93 7.32 -6.33 0.51
CA PRO A 93 7.11 -7.06 -0.73
C PRO A 93 5.97 -8.06 -0.63
N SER A 94 5.39 -8.39 -1.79
CA SER A 94 4.36 -9.42 -1.95
C SER A 94 4.94 -10.72 -2.50
N HIS A 95 4.14 -11.78 -2.40
CA HIS A 95 4.38 -13.07 -3.01
C HIS A 95 3.04 -13.71 -3.40
N ARG A 96 3.05 -14.61 -4.40
CA ARG A 96 1.83 -15.29 -4.88
C ARG A 96 1.05 -16.01 -3.78
N THR A 97 1.70 -16.47 -2.70
CA THR A 97 1.05 -17.09 -1.55
C THR A 97 0.20 -16.11 -0.73
N LEU A 98 0.18 -14.82 -1.08
CA LEU A 98 -0.74 -13.87 -0.46
C LEU A 98 -2.20 -14.25 -0.71
N VAL A 99 -2.52 -14.98 -1.78
CA VAL A 99 -3.87 -15.51 -2.05
C VAL A 99 -4.37 -16.43 -0.95
N ASP A 100 -3.48 -17.16 -0.28
CA ASP A 100 -3.85 -18.16 0.73
C ASP A 100 -4.52 -17.55 1.96
N ILE A 101 -4.21 -16.28 2.26
CA ILE A 101 -4.74 -15.58 3.43
C ILE A 101 -5.92 -14.66 3.10
N GLN A 102 -6.29 -14.49 1.83
CA GLN A 102 -7.36 -13.57 1.43
C GLN A 102 -8.71 -13.95 2.07
N HIS A 103 -9.10 -15.21 1.93
CA HIS A 103 -10.35 -15.71 2.48
C HIS A 103 -10.35 -15.74 4.03
N PRO A 104 -9.31 -16.23 4.72
CA PRO A 104 -9.17 -16.11 6.17
C PRO A 104 -9.29 -14.66 6.67
N LEU A 105 -8.64 -13.70 6.02
CA LEU A 105 -8.71 -12.28 6.42
C LEU A 105 -10.11 -11.67 6.25
N LEU A 106 -10.89 -12.17 5.29
CA LEU A 106 -12.29 -11.74 5.12
C LEU A 106 -13.17 -12.19 6.28
N LEU A 107 -12.95 -13.39 6.77
CA LEU A 107 -13.74 -14.01 7.85
C LEU A 107 -13.32 -13.51 9.23
N ASP A 108 -12.07 -13.06 9.39
CA ASP A 108 -11.56 -12.52 10.66
C ASP A 108 -11.93 -11.02 10.79
N PRO A 109 -12.77 -10.66 11.79
CA PRO A 109 -13.09 -9.26 12.04
C PRO A 109 -11.83 -8.40 12.35
N ALA A 110 -10.82 -8.96 13.03
CA ALA A 110 -9.55 -8.29 13.31
C ALA A 110 -8.68 -8.20 12.04
N GLY A 111 -8.74 -9.20 11.16
CA GLY A 111 -8.02 -9.20 9.89
C GLY A 111 -8.31 -8.00 9.01
N ARG A 112 -9.56 -7.51 9.07
CA ARG A 112 -10.00 -6.33 8.29
C ARG A 112 -9.36 -5.03 8.77
N SER A 113 -9.06 -4.88 10.05
CA SER A 113 -8.45 -3.67 10.63
C SER A 113 -6.92 -3.76 10.71
N ARG A 114 -6.35 -4.94 10.58
CA ARG A 114 -4.94 -5.23 10.86
C ARG A 114 -3.97 -4.32 10.10
N LEU A 115 -4.15 -4.15 8.79
CA LEU A 115 -3.29 -3.24 8.03
C LEU A 115 -3.39 -1.80 8.54
N SER A 116 -4.60 -1.33 8.86
CA SER A 116 -4.80 0.04 9.35
C SER A 116 -4.13 0.27 10.70
N GLU A 117 -4.15 -0.72 11.58
CA GLU A 117 -3.50 -0.68 12.90
C GLU A 117 -1.98 -0.65 12.75
N LYS A 118 -1.43 -1.53 11.92
CA LYS A 118 0.00 -1.55 11.62
C LYS A 118 0.48 -0.25 11.00
N LEU A 119 -0.31 0.36 10.11
CA LEU A 119 -0.02 1.67 9.52
C LEU A 119 -0.07 2.82 10.52
N LYS A 120 -0.95 2.77 11.52
CA LYS A 120 -1.01 3.79 12.60
C LYS A 120 0.26 3.81 13.44
N ILE A 121 0.93 2.69 13.58
CA ILE A 121 2.15 2.52 14.39
C ILE A 121 3.38 2.68 13.50
N GLY A 122 3.60 1.73 12.61
CA GLY A 122 4.81 1.62 11.79
C GLY A 122 4.90 2.63 10.66
N GLY A 123 3.75 3.09 10.16
CA GLY A 123 3.71 4.11 9.12
C GLY A 123 4.28 5.47 9.52
N LYS A 124 4.35 5.77 10.82
CA LYS A 124 4.86 7.06 11.34
C LYS A 124 6.34 7.34 10.99
N ALA A 125 7.09 6.29 10.63
CA ALA A 125 8.48 6.44 10.20
C ALA A 125 8.62 7.07 8.79
N TYR A 126 7.50 7.18 8.05
CA TYR A 126 7.47 7.61 6.66
C TYR A 126 6.65 8.88 6.47
N ASP A 127 7.01 9.69 5.46
CA ASP A 127 6.21 10.82 5.00
C ASP A 127 5.02 10.34 4.15
N TYR A 128 5.24 9.28 3.36
CA TYR A 128 4.25 8.69 2.46
C TYR A 128 4.23 7.17 2.56
N VAL A 129 3.04 6.60 2.50
CA VAL A 129 2.82 5.16 2.33
C VAL A 129 2.01 4.97 1.05
N LEU A 130 2.54 4.23 0.10
CA LEU A 130 1.92 3.91 -1.18
C LEU A 130 1.48 2.46 -1.18
N LEU A 131 0.20 2.21 -1.45
CA LEU A 131 -0.37 0.86 -1.50
C LEU A 131 -0.65 0.49 -2.95
N ASP A 132 0.04 -0.53 -3.47
CA ASP A 132 -0.25 -1.13 -4.77
C ASP A 132 -1.27 -2.25 -4.61
N CYS A 133 -2.46 -2.07 -5.18
CA CYS A 133 -3.58 -2.98 -5.01
C CYS A 133 -3.81 -3.86 -6.24
N PRO A 134 -4.23 -5.14 -6.04
CA PRO A 134 -4.60 -6.01 -7.14
C PRO A 134 -5.79 -5.47 -7.94
N PRO A 135 -5.98 -5.94 -9.18
CA PRO A 135 -7.13 -5.56 -10.00
C PRO A 135 -8.45 -6.14 -9.48
N ASP A 136 -8.38 -7.19 -8.67
CA ASP A 136 -9.57 -7.93 -8.23
C ASP A 136 -10.21 -7.31 -6.99
N VAL A 137 -11.55 -7.34 -6.98
CA VAL A 137 -12.41 -6.78 -5.93
C VAL A 137 -12.33 -7.61 -4.62
N GLY A 138 -11.86 -8.85 -4.68
CA GLY A 138 -11.84 -9.78 -3.53
C GLY A 138 -10.97 -9.31 -2.36
N LEU A 139 -9.76 -8.85 -2.61
CA LEU A 139 -8.87 -8.27 -1.60
C LEU A 139 -9.15 -6.80 -1.34
N SER A 140 -9.66 -6.10 -2.36
CA SER A 140 -9.91 -4.66 -2.26
C SER A 140 -11.10 -4.32 -1.35
N VAL A 141 -12.08 -5.23 -1.15
CA VAL A 141 -13.25 -4.93 -0.30
C VAL A 141 -12.91 -4.89 1.19
N PRO A 142 -12.22 -5.89 1.79
CA PRO A 142 -11.76 -5.77 3.18
C PRO A 142 -10.72 -4.70 3.35
N LEU A 143 -9.81 -4.58 2.40
CA LEU A 143 -8.77 -3.57 2.41
C LEU A 143 -9.35 -2.15 2.27
N ARG A 144 -10.33 -1.93 1.39
CA ARG A 144 -11.06 -0.66 1.28
C ARG A 144 -11.79 -0.31 2.58
N LYS A 145 -12.40 -1.30 3.25
CA LYS A 145 -13.08 -1.09 4.52
C LYS A 145 -12.08 -0.83 5.66
N ALA A 146 -10.95 -1.54 5.69
CA ALA A 146 -9.86 -1.29 6.60
C ALA A 146 -9.21 0.08 6.37
N LEU A 147 -9.05 0.47 5.13
CA LEU A 147 -8.44 1.73 4.73
C LEU A 147 -9.39 2.91 4.86
N SER A 148 -10.73 2.71 4.81
CA SER A 148 -11.72 3.78 5.04
C SER A 148 -11.64 4.39 6.45
N LEU A 149 -10.95 3.72 7.38
CA LEU A 149 -10.68 4.22 8.74
C LEU A 149 -9.43 5.10 8.82
N LEU A 150 -8.69 5.24 7.74
CA LEU A 150 -7.47 6.06 7.67
C LEU A 150 -7.71 7.29 6.79
N PRO A 151 -7.11 8.45 7.11
CA PRO A 151 -7.07 9.59 6.21
C PRO A 151 -6.23 9.24 4.99
N MET A 152 -6.89 8.80 3.91
CA MET A 152 -6.22 8.31 2.72
C MET A 152 -6.72 9.01 1.46
N MET A 153 -5.87 9.06 0.47
CA MET A 153 -6.19 9.51 -0.87
C MET A 153 -6.26 8.33 -1.83
N LEU A 154 -7.41 8.11 -2.44
CA LEU A 154 -7.62 7.06 -3.42
C LEU A 154 -7.28 7.61 -4.81
N LEU A 155 -6.30 7.03 -5.49
CA LEU A 155 -6.03 7.26 -6.89
C LEU A 155 -6.79 6.20 -7.69
N SER A 156 -7.92 6.57 -8.26
CA SER A 156 -8.63 5.73 -9.22
C SER A 156 -8.30 6.18 -10.64
N GLN A 157 -7.95 5.24 -11.51
CA GLN A 157 -7.80 5.51 -12.93
C GLN A 157 -9.10 5.17 -13.63
N SER A 158 -9.72 6.17 -14.26
CA SER A 158 -10.86 5.99 -15.15
C SER A 158 -10.36 6.05 -16.59
N MET A 159 -10.65 5.02 -17.38
CA MET A 159 -10.46 5.06 -18.83
C MET A 159 -11.80 5.34 -19.49
N SER A 160 -12.00 6.56 -19.92
CA SER A 160 -13.06 6.91 -20.86
C SER A 160 -12.42 7.22 -22.22
N GLY A 161 -12.61 6.33 -23.19
CA GLY A 161 -12.07 6.52 -24.53
C GLY A 161 -10.54 6.43 -24.62
N THR A 162 -9.92 7.34 -25.35
CA THR A 162 -8.47 7.40 -25.60
C THR A 162 -7.67 8.14 -24.53
N SER A 163 -8.29 8.59 -23.44
CA SER A 163 -7.63 9.39 -22.40
C SER A 163 -7.65 8.67 -21.04
N VAL A 164 -6.48 8.62 -20.39
CA VAL A 164 -6.36 8.19 -18.99
C VAL A 164 -6.63 9.40 -18.11
N LEU A 165 -7.80 9.45 -17.47
CA LEU A 165 -8.10 10.44 -16.45
C LEU A 165 -7.71 9.87 -15.08
N MET A 166 -6.70 10.47 -14.42
CA MET A 166 -6.41 10.24 -13.03
C MET A 166 -7.41 11.02 -12.16
N GLY A 167 -8.35 10.31 -11.55
CA GLY A 167 -9.27 10.89 -10.57
C GLY A 167 -8.67 10.79 -9.16
N LEU A 168 -8.55 11.94 -8.49
CA LEU A 168 -8.24 12.04 -7.07
C LEU A 168 -9.55 12.03 -6.29
N THR A 169 -9.89 10.91 -5.65
CA THR A 169 -11.01 10.87 -4.71
C THR A 169 -10.47 10.94 -3.29
N ILE A 170 -10.69 12.06 -2.63
CA ILE A 170 -10.44 12.20 -1.19
C ILE A 170 -11.61 11.52 -0.49
N CYS A 171 -11.34 10.50 0.33
CA CYS A 171 -12.38 9.89 1.15
C CYS A 171 -12.84 10.93 2.19
N SER A 172 -14.08 11.39 2.07
CA SER A 172 -14.68 12.48 2.84
C SER A 172 -14.95 12.17 4.33
N THR A 173 -14.54 10.99 4.82
CA THR A 173 -14.65 10.63 6.25
C THR A 173 -13.56 11.22 7.13
N CYS A 174 -12.64 12.01 6.58
CA CYS A 174 -11.54 12.66 7.28
C CYS A 174 -11.66 14.19 7.22
N SER A 175 -12.73 14.75 7.80
CA SER A 175 -12.70 16.14 8.27
C SER A 175 -11.89 16.20 9.55
N PRO A 176 -10.91 17.10 9.67
CA PRO A 176 -10.26 17.36 10.95
C PRO A 176 -11.31 18.01 11.89
N LYS A 177 -11.54 17.36 13.01
CA LYS A 177 -12.06 18.04 14.21
C LYS A 177 -10.89 18.58 15.00
#